data_c6317120f0c3555c6083f3896504ff22
#
_entry.id   c6317120f0c3555c6083f3896504ff22
#
_cell.length_a   1.000
_cell.length_b   1.000
_cell.length_c   1.000
_cell.angle_alpha   90.00
_cell.angle_beta   90.00
_cell.angle_gamma   90.00
#
_symmetry.space_group_name_H-M   'P 1'
#
loop_
_entity.id
_entity.type
_entity.pdbx_description
1 polymer ?
#
loop_
_entity_poly.entity_id
_entity_poly.type
_entity_poly.pdbx_seq_one_letter_code
_entity_poly.pdbx_strand_id
1 'polypeptide(L)'
;MNAPMQIDVLTVFPGMLRGFLEESMLRRAARLGRVAFRTVDLRDFAHDARRTADDRPYGGGPGMIMKPELWFEAIETVRTPEARVILMTPSGRRFRQAEASRLARERHLIFVCGHYEGIDERVREALVTDELSIGDYVLTNGVLPAAVVLDAVVRLLPGVLGGGEEAVRSESFTEGLLEAPQYTRPAVYRGMAVPAVLQSGNHGETEAWRAGQALDRTVRRRPDLLR
;
A
#
# COMPACT_ATOMS: atom_id res chain seq x y z
N MET A 1 -0.35 8.05 24.59
CA MET A 1 -0.72 7.77 23.18
C MET A 1 0.59 7.59 22.42
N ASN A 2 0.73 6.54 21.62
CA ASN A 2 1.92 6.37 20.79
C ASN A 2 1.97 7.48 19.73
N ALA A 3 3.18 7.92 19.36
CA ALA A 3 3.35 8.86 18.24
C ALA A 3 2.73 8.30 16.95
N PRO A 4 2.18 9.14 16.08
CA PRO A 4 1.64 8.69 14.80
C PRO A 4 2.74 8.04 13.94
N MET A 5 2.37 7.02 13.15
CA MET A 5 3.24 6.52 12.09
C MET A 5 3.55 7.65 11.12
N GLN A 6 4.82 7.88 10.83
CA GLN A 6 5.22 8.86 9.83
C GLN A 6 5.30 8.20 8.45
N ILE A 7 4.75 8.83 7.43
CA ILE A 7 4.82 8.36 6.05
C ILE A 7 5.21 9.52 5.14
N ASP A 8 6.39 9.40 4.55
CA ASP A 8 6.91 10.34 3.57
C ASP A 8 6.86 9.72 2.16
N VAL A 9 6.32 10.45 1.19
CA VAL A 9 6.31 10.02 -0.22
C VAL A 9 7.12 11.00 -1.05
N LEU A 10 8.25 10.53 -1.54
CA LEU A 10 9.19 11.31 -2.35
C LEU A 10 8.88 11.09 -3.84
N THR A 11 8.59 12.16 -4.55
CA THR A 11 8.20 12.09 -5.97
C THR A 11 8.42 13.44 -6.67
N VAL A 12 8.50 13.43 -7.98
CA VAL A 12 8.47 14.67 -8.81
C VAL A 12 7.04 15.14 -9.14
N PHE A 13 6.00 14.41 -8.66
CA PHE A 13 4.59 14.73 -8.87
C PHE A 13 3.79 14.70 -7.57
N PRO A 14 4.07 15.58 -6.59
CA PRO A 14 3.42 15.56 -5.28
C PRO A 14 1.90 15.72 -5.35
N GLY A 15 1.38 16.40 -6.37
CA GLY A 15 -0.06 16.59 -6.57
C GLY A 15 -0.86 15.31 -6.84
N MET A 16 -0.21 14.23 -7.30
CA MET A 16 -0.91 12.98 -7.62
C MET A 16 -1.56 12.29 -6.41
N LEU A 17 -1.04 12.50 -5.21
CA LEU A 17 -1.55 11.88 -3.99
C LEU A 17 -2.54 12.73 -3.20
N ARG A 18 -2.65 14.03 -3.48
CA ARG A 18 -3.42 14.96 -2.64
C ARG A 18 -4.84 14.47 -2.37
N GLY A 19 -5.64 14.28 -3.43
CA GLY A 19 -7.02 13.83 -3.25
C GLY A 19 -7.15 12.46 -2.61
N PHE A 20 -6.20 11.56 -2.85
CA PHE A 20 -6.18 10.23 -2.26
C PHE A 20 -5.91 10.26 -0.74
N LEU A 21 -4.96 11.07 -0.27
CA LEU A 21 -4.61 11.17 1.15
C LEU A 21 -5.66 11.95 1.96
N GLU A 22 -6.40 12.85 1.31
CA GLU A 22 -7.39 13.73 1.95
C GLU A 22 -8.79 13.12 2.03
N GLU A 23 -8.98 11.87 1.58
CA GLU A 23 -10.30 11.23 1.55
C GLU A 23 -10.34 9.90 2.31
N SER A 24 -11.58 9.43 2.58
CA SER A 24 -11.91 8.11 3.12
C SER A 24 -11.07 7.69 4.35
N MET A 25 -10.50 6.48 4.34
CA MET A 25 -9.83 5.87 5.49
C MET A 25 -8.49 6.52 5.81
N LEU A 26 -7.77 7.06 4.82
CA LEU A 26 -6.50 7.75 5.02
C LEU A 26 -6.72 9.07 5.76
N ARG A 27 -7.71 9.86 5.34
CA ARG A 27 -8.13 11.07 6.07
C ARG A 27 -8.58 10.75 7.50
N ARG A 28 -9.33 9.65 7.69
CA ARG A 28 -9.75 9.20 9.01
C ARG A 28 -8.55 8.85 9.89
N ALA A 29 -7.59 8.09 9.37
CA ALA A 29 -6.38 7.71 10.10
C ALA A 29 -5.56 8.93 10.54
N ALA A 30 -5.40 9.91 9.65
CA ALA A 30 -4.71 11.17 9.97
C ALA A 30 -5.46 11.96 11.06
N ARG A 31 -6.79 12.10 10.97
CA ARG A 31 -7.62 12.77 11.99
C ARG A 31 -7.57 12.07 13.35
N LEU A 32 -7.44 10.75 13.38
CA LEU A 32 -7.27 9.97 14.60
C LEU A 32 -5.86 10.03 15.18
N GLY A 33 -4.93 10.76 14.53
CA GLY A 33 -3.53 10.85 14.94
C GLY A 33 -2.80 9.50 14.86
N ARG A 34 -3.24 8.59 13.97
CA ARG A 34 -2.59 7.29 13.75
C ARG A 34 -1.47 7.38 12.75
N VAL A 35 -1.55 8.30 11.80
CA VAL A 35 -0.57 8.52 10.75
C VAL A 35 -0.41 10.01 10.47
N ALA A 36 0.81 10.42 10.11
CA ALA A 36 1.13 11.72 9.57
C ALA A 36 1.72 11.53 8.17
N PHE A 37 1.06 12.12 7.17
CA PHE A 37 1.52 12.06 5.78
C PHE A 37 2.30 13.33 5.43
N ARG A 38 3.40 13.15 4.71
CA ARG A 38 4.14 14.22 4.04
C ARG A 38 4.47 13.79 2.61
N THR A 39 4.11 14.61 1.65
CA THR A 39 4.54 14.46 0.26
C THR A 39 5.68 15.43 0.00
N VAL A 40 6.80 14.92 -0.50
CA VAL A 40 8.05 15.67 -0.73
C VAL A 40 8.25 15.79 -2.23
N ASP A 41 8.32 17.02 -2.73
CA ASP A 41 8.70 17.27 -4.12
C ASP A 41 10.22 17.13 -4.26
N LEU A 42 10.64 16.11 -5.00
CA LEU A 42 12.05 15.85 -5.23
C LEU A 42 12.78 17.00 -5.92
N ARG A 43 12.05 17.81 -6.70
CA ARG A 43 12.63 19.00 -7.36
C ARG A 43 13.06 20.10 -6.38
N ASP A 44 12.60 20.08 -5.13
CA ASP A 44 13.05 21.04 -4.11
C ASP A 44 14.52 20.84 -3.72
N PHE A 45 15.11 19.68 -4.08
CA PHE A 45 16.51 19.33 -3.86
C PHE A 45 17.39 19.52 -5.10
N ALA A 46 16.83 20.07 -6.19
CA ALA A 46 17.62 20.38 -7.39
C ALA A 46 18.37 21.72 -7.21
N HIS A 47 19.65 21.73 -7.51
CA HIS A 47 20.52 22.90 -7.34
C HIS A 47 20.59 23.82 -8.57
N ASP A 48 20.02 23.36 -9.70
CA ASP A 48 19.97 24.15 -10.92
C ASP A 48 18.66 24.98 -11.04
N ALA A 49 18.72 26.09 -11.75
CA ALA A 49 17.58 27.00 -11.93
C ALA A 49 16.37 26.36 -12.61
N ARG A 50 16.56 25.26 -13.37
CA ARG A 50 15.50 24.51 -14.04
C ARG A 50 14.89 23.42 -13.17
N ARG A 51 15.46 23.20 -11.99
CA ARG A 51 15.03 22.14 -11.05
C ARG A 51 15.00 20.76 -11.71
N THR A 52 16.10 20.43 -12.43
CA THR A 52 16.24 19.22 -13.26
C THR A 52 16.41 17.99 -12.37
N ALA A 53 15.52 17.03 -12.50
CA ALA A 53 15.51 15.81 -11.67
C ALA A 53 16.11 14.58 -12.35
N ASP A 54 16.42 14.65 -13.65
CA ASP A 54 16.82 13.51 -14.48
C ASP A 54 17.96 13.87 -15.45
N ASP A 55 18.65 12.85 -15.97
CA ASP A 55 19.69 13.00 -17.00
C ASP A 55 19.76 11.71 -17.85
N ARG A 56 20.53 11.74 -18.92
CA ARG A 56 20.73 10.62 -19.84
C ARG A 56 21.48 9.47 -19.15
N PRO A 57 21.07 8.21 -19.41
CA PRO A 57 21.79 7.06 -18.83
C PRO A 57 23.22 6.95 -19.39
N TYR A 58 24.15 6.57 -18.52
CA TYR A 58 25.47 6.11 -18.97
C TYR A 58 25.31 4.85 -19.82
N GLY A 59 26.13 4.70 -20.84
CA GLY A 59 26.04 3.62 -21.81
C GLY A 59 25.03 3.86 -22.92
N GLY A 60 24.30 4.98 -22.89
CA GLY A 60 23.26 5.32 -23.88
C GLY A 60 21.96 4.55 -23.66
N GLY A 61 21.04 4.69 -24.59
CA GLY A 61 19.72 4.10 -24.55
C GLY A 61 18.60 5.15 -24.57
N PRO A 62 17.35 4.73 -24.73
CA PRO A 62 16.19 5.62 -24.67
C PRO A 62 15.89 6.05 -23.22
N GLY A 63 15.19 7.19 -23.08
CA GLY A 63 14.68 7.67 -21.81
C GLY A 63 15.71 8.39 -20.94
N MET A 64 15.34 8.62 -19.71
CA MET A 64 16.08 9.40 -18.71
C MET A 64 16.14 8.62 -17.38
N ILE A 65 17.17 8.85 -16.59
CA ILE A 65 17.35 8.28 -15.25
C ILE A 65 17.29 9.42 -14.24
N MET A 66 16.60 9.22 -13.15
CA MET A 66 16.53 10.20 -12.06
C MET A 66 17.87 10.27 -11.33
N LYS A 67 18.34 11.51 -11.15
CA LYS A 67 19.68 11.83 -10.63
C LYS A 67 19.83 11.45 -9.17
N PRO A 68 20.98 10.90 -8.75
CA PRO A 68 21.18 10.40 -7.40
C PRO A 68 21.19 11.49 -6.33
N GLU A 69 21.77 12.65 -6.60
CA GLU A 69 21.95 13.71 -5.60
C GLU A 69 20.61 14.15 -4.96
N LEU A 70 19.53 14.24 -5.76
CA LEU A 70 18.23 14.64 -5.24
C LEU A 70 17.67 13.60 -4.26
N TRP A 71 17.85 12.32 -4.59
CA TRP A 71 17.37 11.24 -3.74
C TRP A 71 18.15 11.14 -2.43
N PHE A 72 19.49 11.28 -2.49
CA PHE A 72 20.32 11.27 -1.29
C PHE A 72 19.90 12.39 -0.35
N GLU A 73 19.85 13.63 -0.82
CA GLU A 73 19.48 14.79 -0.01
C GLU A 73 18.05 14.71 0.53
N ALA A 74 17.08 14.31 -0.31
CA ALA A 74 15.69 14.18 0.11
C ALA A 74 15.52 13.10 1.17
N ILE A 75 16.08 11.91 0.97
CA ILE A 75 15.97 10.80 1.91
C ILE A 75 16.66 11.13 3.23
N GLU A 76 17.90 11.65 3.18
CA GLU A 76 18.67 12.02 4.38
C GLU A 76 17.98 13.13 5.18
N THR A 77 17.31 14.09 4.52
CA THR A 77 16.56 15.17 5.17
C THR A 77 15.35 14.66 5.95
N VAL A 78 14.68 13.62 5.45
CA VAL A 78 13.43 13.13 6.08
C VAL A 78 13.65 11.91 6.98
N ARG A 79 14.74 11.17 6.80
CA ARG A 79 14.97 9.86 7.41
C ARG A 79 15.19 9.95 8.92
N THR A 80 14.47 9.11 9.67
CA THR A 80 14.80 8.77 11.05
C THR A 80 15.63 7.47 11.10
N PRO A 81 16.33 7.16 12.22
CA PRO A 81 17.11 5.93 12.34
C PRO A 81 16.30 4.65 12.10
N GLU A 82 15.01 4.64 12.45
CA GLU A 82 14.13 3.48 12.30
C GLU A 82 13.39 3.45 10.94
N ALA A 83 13.59 4.45 10.07
CA ALA A 83 12.84 4.56 8.83
C ALA A 83 13.11 3.39 7.87
N ARG A 84 12.04 2.87 7.27
CA ARG A 84 12.10 1.94 6.14
C ARG A 84 12.03 2.74 4.86
N VAL A 85 13.06 2.64 4.03
CA VAL A 85 13.13 3.30 2.71
C VAL A 85 12.69 2.30 1.66
N ILE A 86 11.51 2.52 1.09
CA ILE A 86 10.82 1.55 0.22
C ILE A 86 10.83 2.06 -1.22
N LEU A 87 11.56 1.40 -2.08
CA LEU A 87 11.53 1.66 -3.51
C LEU A 87 10.36 0.92 -4.16
N MET A 88 9.50 1.66 -4.85
CA MET A 88 8.45 1.08 -5.68
C MET A 88 9.00 0.75 -7.07
N THR A 89 9.18 -0.54 -7.36
CA THR A 89 9.84 -1.00 -8.59
C THR A 89 9.27 -2.33 -9.08
N PRO A 90 9.17 -2.58 -10.41
CA PRO A 90 8.79 -3.88 -10.95
C PRO A 90 9.71 -5.03 -10.53
N SER A 91 11.00 -4.75 -10.29
CA SER A 91 11.98 -5.75 -9.85
C SER A 91 11.88 -6.12 -8.36
N GLY A 92 11.07 -5.38 -7.60
CA GLY A 92 10.89 -5.60 -6.17
C GLY A 92 10.11 -6.87 -5.85
N ARG A 93 10.20 -7.28 -4.57
CA ARG A 93 9.39 -8.39 -4.04
C ARG A 93 7.91 -8.08 -4.16
N ARG A 94 7.11 -9.06 -4.60
CA ARG A 94 5.66 -8.89 -4.72
C ARG A 94 5.01 -8.56 -3.37
N PHE A 95 4.32 -7.44 -3.33
CA PHE A 95 3.55 -7.00 -2.16
C PHE A 95 2.36 -7.93 -1.90
N ARG A 96 2.19 -8.35 -0.65
CA ARG A 96 1.12 -9.22 -0.16
C ARG A 96 0.59 -8.70 1.17
N GLN A 97 -0.55 -9.23 1.65
CA GLN A 97 -1.14 -8.84 2.93
C GLN A 97 -0.15 -8.99 4.12
N ALA A 98 0.68 -10.02 4.11
CA ALA A 98 1.71 -10.20 5.15
C ALA A 98 2.71 -9.03 5.19
N GLU A 99 3.07 -8.46 4.03
CA GLU A 99 3.91 -7.26 3.96
C GLU A 99 3.19 -6.03 4.49
N ALA A 100 1.90 -5.86 4.17
CA ALA A 100 1.11 -4.77 4.75
C ALA A 100 1.08 -4.86 6.28
N SER A 101 0.88 -6.06 6.83
CA SER A 101 0.89 -6.32 8.27
C SER A 101 2.26 -6.07 8.91
N ARG A 102 3.35 -6.38 8.20
CA ARG A 102 4.71 -6.07 8.66
C ARG A 102 4.95 -4.56 8.70
N LEU A 103 4.65 -3.86 7.60
CA LEU A 103 4.85 -2.43 7.48
C LEU A 103 3.96 -1.62 8.44
N ALA A 104 2.77 -2.11 8.78
CA ALA A 104 1.88 -1.47 9.75
C ALA A 104 2.45 -1.42 11.19
N ARG A 105 3.53 -2.15 11.48
CA ARG A 105 4.23 -2.13 12.77
C ARG A 105 5.40 -1.16 12.81
N GLU A 106 5.81 -0.65 11.66
CA GLU A 106 6.91 0.31 11.56
C GLU A 106 6.48 1.70 12.04
N ARG A 107 7.43 2.52 12.44
CA ARG A 107 7.16 3.88 12.90
C ARG A 107 7.28 4.91 11.79
N HIS A 108 8.12 4.63 10.81
CA HIS A 108 8.38 5.55 9.72
C HIS A 108 8.60 4.81 8.40
N LEU A 109 7.82 5.15 7.38
CA LEU A 109 7.94 4.65 6.02
C LEU A 109 8.28 5.79 5.08
N ILE A 110 9.29 5.61 4.24
CA ILE A 110 9.69 6.55 3.19
C ILE A 110 9.50 5.84 1.85
N PHE A 111 8.55 6.30 1.04
CA PHE A 111 8.32 5.75 -0.30
C PHE A 111 9.13 6.52 -1.34
N VAL A 112 9.98 5.81 -2.05
CA VAL A 112 10.77 6.29 -3.19
C VAL A 112 9.99 5.98 -4.45
N CYS A 113 9.39 7.01 -5.05
CA CYS A 113 8.51 6.91 -6.21
C CYS A 113 9.21 7.44 -7.45
N GLY A 114 10.01 6.58 -8.10
CA GLY A 114 10.71 6.89 -9.34
C GLY A 114 9.77 7.20 -10.51
N HIS A 115 10.34 7.81 -11.55
CA HIS A 115 9.71 8.11 -12.83
C HIS A 115 10.69 7.80 -13.97
N TYR A 116 10.27 8.00 -15.21
CA TYR A 116 11.08 7.72 -16.41
C TYR A 116 11.52 6.25 -16.48
N GLU A 117 12.83 6.00 -16.78
CA GLU A 117 13.41 4.64 -16.82
C GLU A 117 13.81 4.14 -15.40
N GLY A 118 13.68 4.99 -14.38
CA GLY A 118 13.97 4.64 -13.00
C GLY A 118 14.89 5.64 -12.29
N ILE A 119 15.50 5.17 -11.21
CA ILE A 119 16.42 5.94 -10.37
C ILE A 119 17.85 5.41 -10.54
N ASP A 120 18.83 6.24 -10.26
CA ASP A 120 20.23 5.84 -10.26
C ASP A 120 20.47 4.68 -9.28
N GLU A 121 21.20 3.65 -9.72
CA GLU A 121 21.42 2.41 -8.96
C GLU A 121 22.13 2.67 -7.62
N ARG A 122 22.97 3.69 -7.51
CA ARG A 122 23.66 4.06 -6.26
C ARG A 122 22.70 4.44 -5.15
N VAL A 123 21.53 5.01 -5.47
CA VAL A 123 20.46 5.31 -4.50
C VAL A 123 19.88 4.01 -3.95
N ARG A 124 19.62 3.06 -4.84
CA ARG A 124 19.08 1.75 -4.50
C ARG A 124 20.03 1.00 -3.57
N GLU A 125 21.32 0.92 -3.94
CA GLU A 125 22.33 0.19 -3.18
C GLU A 125 22.62 0.81 -1.79
N ALA A 126 22.65 2.15 -1.71
CA ALA A 126 23.08 2.84 -0.50
C ALA A 126 21.95 3.14 0.50
N LEU A 127 20.72 3.40 0.04
CA LEU A 127 19.67 3.98 0.87
C LEU A 127 18.41 3.13 1.00
N VAL A 128 18.10 2.29 0.01
CA VAL A 128 16.87 1.50 0.00
C VAL A 128 16.98 0.32 0.95
N THR A 129 15.94 0.13 1.79
CA THR A 129 15.85 -1.01 2.71
C THR A 129 14.91 -2.10 2.20
N ASP A 130 13.94 -1.74 1.39
CA ASP A 130 12.94 -2.64 0.83
C ASP A 130 12.62 -2.25 -0.62
N GLU A 131 12.43 -3.24 -1.47
CA GLU A 131 11.97 -3.07 -2.83
C GLU A 131 10.65 -3.81 -3.00
N LEU A 132 9.59 -3.11 -3.44
CA LEU A 132 8.26 -3.68 -3.56
C LEU A 132 7.69 -3.49 -4.96
N SER A 133 7.07 -4.56 -5.47
CA SER A 133 6.25 -4.59 -6.67
C SER A 133 4.80 -4.90 -6.32
N ILE A 134 3.84 -4.23 -6.93
CA ILE A 134 2.42 -4.53 -6.77
C ILE A 134 1.89 -5.54 -7.81
N GLY A 135 2.72 -6.02 -8.72
CA GLY A 135 2.35 -7.01 -9.74
C GLY A 135 3.25 -6.98 -10.96
N ASP A 136 3.06 -7.96 -11.83
CA ASP A 136 3.88 -8.18 -13.02
C ASP A 136 3.36 -7.32 -14.21
N TYR A 137 3.44 -6.02 -14.04
CA TYR A 137 3.12 -5.01 -15.05
C TYR A 137 3.90 -3.71 -14.75
N VAL A 138 4.10 -2.91 -15.78
CA VAL A 138 4.86 -1.66 -15.69
C VAL A 138 3.90 -0.47 -15.62
N LEU A 139 4.16 0.45 -14.72
CA LEU A 139 3.45 1.72 -14.58
C LEU A 139 4.39 2.88 -14.91
N THR A 140 3.83 4.05 -15.18
CA THR A 140 4.59 5.24 -15.57
C THR A 140 5.44 5.83 -14.43
N ASN A 141 5.10 5.51 -13.16
CA ASN A 141 5.82 6.00 -11.98
C ASN A 141 5.47 5.17 -10.74
N GLY A 142 6.21 5.40 -9.65
CA GLY A 142 6.04 4.73 -8.37
C GLY A 142 4.90 5.26 -7.47
N VAL A 143 4.20 6.35 -7.84
CA VAL A 143 3.19 6.99 -6.97
C VAL A 143 1.94 6.13 -6.79
N LEU A 144 1.40 5.56 -7.86
CA LEU A 144 0.24 4.67 -7.78
C LEU A 144 0.54 3.39 -7.01
N PRO A 145 1.67 2.68 -7.25
CA PRO A 145 2.07 1.56 -6.41
C PRO A 145 2.20 1.93 -4.92
N ALA A 146 2.81 3.09 -4.61
CA ALA A 146 2.89 3.59 -3.24
C ALA A 146 1.49 3.82 -2.64
N ALA A 147 0.55 4.40 -3.38
CA ALA A 147 -0.83 4.59 -2.94
C ALA A 147 -1.51 3.25 -2.57
N VAL A 148 -1.32 2.20 -3.38
CA VAL A 148 -1.84 0.84 -3.09
C VAL A 148 -1.26 0.29 -1.77
N VAL A 149 0.06 0.40 -1.59
CA VAL A 149 0.72 -0.04 -0.36
C VAL A 149 0.26 0.77 0.84
N LEU A 150 0.17 2.10 0.70
CA LEU A 150 -0.32 3.01 1.74
C LEU A 150 -1.71 2.64 2.23
N ASP A 151 -2.67 2.42 1.33
CA ASP A 151 -4.04 2.04 1.71
C ASP A 151 -4.05 0.71 2.48
N ALA A 152 -3.36 -0.30 1.96
CA ALA A 152 -3.28 -1.61 2.59
C ALA A 152 -2.62 -1.58 3.99
N VAL A 153 -1.64 -0.69 4.22
CA VAL A 153 -0.93 -0.55 5.50
C VAL A 153 -1.75 0.28 6.49
N VAL A 154 -2.20 1.47 6.08
CA VAL A 154 -2.83 2.44 6.99
C VAL A 154 -4.16 1.93 7.53
N ARG A 155 -4.93 1.18 6.73
CA ARG A 155 -6.18 0.58 7.20
C ARG A 155 -5.99 -0.41 8.36
N LEU A 156 -4.79 -1.00 8.50
CA LEU A 156 -4.45 -1.94 9.59
C LEU A 156 -4.07 -1.24 10.90
N LEU A 157 -3.88 0.07 10.90
CA LEU A 157 -3.53 0.80 12.12
C LEU A 157 -4.70 0.77 13.12
N PRO A 158 -4.40 0.66 14.43
CA PRO A 158 -5.44 0.50 15.46
C PRO A 158 -6.52 1.59 15.41
N GLY A 159 -7.79 1.18 15.33
CA GLY A 159 -8.95 2.06 15.35
C GLY A 159 -9.25 2.79 14.03
N VAL A 160 -8.50 2.54 12.96
CA VAL A 160 -8.77 3.12 11.63
C VAL A 160 -10.01 2.45 11.01
N LEU A 161 -10.11 1.13 11.03
CA LEU A 161 -11.31 0.41 10.62
C LEU A 161 -12.38 0.43 11.71
N GLY A 162 -13.64 0.65 11.34
CA GLY A 162 -14.76 0.76 12.27
C GLY A 162 -15.14 -0.56 12.97
N GLY A 163 -14.82 -1.72 12.37
CA GLY A 163 -15.08 -3.05 12.94
C GLY A 163 -13.95 -3.61 13.83
N GLY A 164 -12.89 -2.83 14.07
CA GLY A 164 -11.78 -3.26 14.91
C GLY A 164 -10.99 -4.45 14.34
N GLU A 165 -10.27 -5.17 15.23
CA GLU A 165 -9.42 -6.31 14.85
C GLU A 165 -10.23 -7.49 14.30
N GLU A 166 -11.48 -7.66 14.72
CA GLU A 166 -12.33 -8.76 14.27
C GLU A 166 -12.72 -8.62 12.79
N ALA A 167 -12.95 -7.39 12.33
CA ALA A 167 -13.19 -7.12 10.91
C ALA A 167 -11.98 -7.53 10.04
N VAL A 168 -10.77 -7.27 10.52
CA VAL A 168 -9.54 -7.64 9.80
C VAL A 168 -9.34 -9.16 9.77
N ARG A 169 -9.71 -9.88 10.83
CA ARG A 169 -9.54 -11.36 10.89
C ARG A 169 -10.35 -12.09 9.85
N SER A 170 -11.57 -11.63 9.57
CA SER A 170 -12.47 -12.28 8.61
C SER A 170 -12.22 -11.91 7.15
N GLU A 171 -11.24 -11.04 6.87
CA GLU A 171 -10.93 -10.60 5.51
C GLU A 171 -10.08 -11.60 4.73
N SER A 172 -10.21 -11.50 3.40
CA SER A 172 -9.37 -12.27 2.47
C SER A 172 -7.89 -12.13 2.79
N PHE A 173 -7.16 -13.22 2.72
CA PHE A 173 -5.70 -13.36 2.91
C PHE A 173 -5.21 -13.32 4.37
N THR A 174 -6.02 -12.94 5.34
CA THR A 174 -5.59 -12.88 6.74
C THR A 174 -5.30 -14.26 7.30
N GLU A 175 -6.16 -15.24 7.01
CA GLU A 175 -5.99 -16.66 7.37
C GLU A 175 -5.66 -17.55 6.17
N GLY A 176 -5.15 -16.97 5.09
CA GLY A 176 -4.81 -17.70 3.87
C GLY A 176 -6.00 -18.08 2.99
N LEU A 177 -7.21 -17.65 3.33
CA LEU A 177 -8.43 -17.92 2.56
C LEU A 177 -8.99 -16.62 1.95
N LEU A 178 -9.89 -16.76 0.99
CA LEU A 178 -10.79 -15.68 0.57
C LEU A 178 -11.97 -15.61 1.54
N GLU A 179 -12.49 -14.41 1.77
CA GLU A 179 -13.69 -14.22 2.58
C GLU A 179 -14.94 -14.86 1.95
N ALA A 180 -15.91 -15.20 2.80
CA ALA A 180 -17.23 -15.69 2.40
C ALA A 180 -18.01 -14.61 1.63
N PRO A 181 -19.02 -14.99 0.81
CA PRO A 181 -19.88 -14.01 0.14
C PRO A 181 -20.69 -13.20 1.17
N GLN A 182 -20.73 -11.89 0.95
CA GLN A 182 -21.44 -10.94 1.79
C GLN A 182 -22.81 -10.60 1.18
N TYR A 183 -23.81 -10.44 2.04
CA TYR A 183 -25.18 -10.07 1.65
C TYR A 183 -25.67 -8.92 2.51
N THR A 184 -26.49 -8.04 1.92
CA THR A 184 -27.16 -6.95 2.61
C THR A 184 -28.65 -6.93 2.27
N ARG A 185 -29.43 -6.05 2.88
CA ARG A 185 -30.85 -5.83 2.59
C ARG A 185 -31.05 -5.30 1.17
N PRO A 186 -32.19 -5.64 0.53
CA PRO A 186 -33.31 -6.45 0.99
C PRO A 186 -33.04 -7.96 0.93
N ALA A 187 -33.83 -8.77 1.68
CA ALA A 187 -33.66 -10.23 1.73
C ALA A 187 -33.91 -10.93 0.37
N VAL A 188 -34.70 -10.33 -0.51
CA VAL A 188 -34.92 -10.77 -1.88
C VAL A 188 -34.78 -9.57 -2.81
N TYR A 189 -33.92 -9.70 -3.83
CA TYR A 189 -33.76 -8.69 -4.86
C TYR A 189 -33.76 -9.33 -6.25
N ARG A 190 -34.69 -8.92 -7.09
CA ARG A 190 -34.87 -9.47 -8.48
C ARG A 190 -34.96 -11.00 -8.51
N GLY A 191 -35.71 -11.59 -7.57
CA GLY A 191 -35.90 -13.05 -7.44
C GLY A 191 -34.71 -13.79 -6.79
N MET A 192 -33.61 -13.11 -6.49
CA MET A 192 -32.43 -13.67 -5.81
C MET A 192 -32.56 -13.49 -4.30
N ALA A 193 -32.59 -14.57 -3.56
CA ALA A 193 -32.73 -14.55 -2.10
C ALA A 193 -31.39 -14.62 -1.38
N VAL A 194 -31.31 -13.96 -0.22
CA VAL A 194 -30.23 -14.16 0.75
C VAL A 194 -30.36 -15.58 1.32
N PRO A 195 -29.25 -16.35 1.47
CA PRO A 195 -29.31 -17.69 2.07
C PRO A 195 -30.03 -17.71 3.42
N ALA A 196 -30.91 -18.69 3.61
CA ALA A 196 -31.75 -18.78 4.79
C ALA A 196 -30.95 -18.86 6.11
N VAL A 197 -29.80 -19.53 6.09
CA VAL A 197 -28.89 -19.64 7.24
C VAL A 197 -28.40 -18.26 7.74
N LEU A 198 -28.25 -17.27 6.87
CA LEU A 198 -27.84 -15.91 7.26
C LEU A 198 -28.99 -15.08 7.86
N GLN A 199 -30.22 -15.59 7.76
CA GLN A 199 -31.45 -14.96 8.28
C GLN A 199 -31.98 -15.68 9.52
N SER A 200 -31.42 -16.84 9.91
CA SER A 200 -31.93 -17.69 11.00
C SER A 200 -31.68 -17.12 12.40
N GLY A 201 -30.71 -16.20 12.56
CA GLY A 201 -30.24 -15.76 13.88
C GLY A 201 -29.34 -16.78 14.60
N ASN A 202 -29.10 -17.97 14.02
CA ASN A 202 -28.19 -18.97 14.58
C ASN A 202 -26.75 -18.65 14.21
N HIS A 203 -25.98 -18.07 15.15
CA HIS A 203 -24.61 -17.66 14.94
C HIS A 203 -23.68 -18.83 14.57
N GLY A 204 -23.85 -20.00 15.22
CA GLY A 204 -23.01 -21.16 14.96
C GLY A 204 -23.19 -21.72 13.53
N GLU A 205 -24.43 -21.82 13.05
CA GLU A 205 -24.70 -22.22 11.67
C GLU A 205 -24.22 -21.20 10.65
N THR A 206 -24.34 -19.91 10.99
CA THR A 206 -23.84 -18.81 10.15
C THR A 206 -22.32 -18.86 10.01
N GLU A 207 -21.59 -19.11 11.09
CA GLU A 207 -20.12 -19.25 11.08
C GLU A 207 -19.67 -20.47 10.29
N ALA A 208 -20.31 -21.63 10.52
CA ALA A 208 -20.01 -22.85 9.78
C ALA A 208 -20.26 -22.66 8.28
N TRP A 209 -21.36 -22.01 7.90
CA TRP A 209 -21.67 -21.69 6.52
C TRP A 209 -20.63 -20.76 5.90
N ARG A 210 -20.22 -19.69 6.60
CA ARG A 210 -19.19 -18.76 6.14
C ARG A 210 -17.86 -19.46 5.92
N ALA A 211 -17.43 -20.29 6.87
CA ALA A 211 -16.19 -21.07 6.73
C ALA A 211 -16.23 -21.99 5.51
N GLY A 212 -17.34 -22.71 5.30
CA GLY A 212 -17.53 -23.55 4.12
C GLY A 212 -17.48 -22.78 2.80
N GLN A 213 -18.15 -21.60 2.76
CA GLN A 213 -18.14 -20.75 1.57
C GLN A 213 -16.76 -20.12 1.28
N ALA A 214 -16.04 -19.73 2.32
CA ALA A 214 -14.68 -19.22 2.20
C ALA A 214 -13.73 -20.26 1.60
N LEU A 215 -13.78 -21.49 2.11
CA LEU A 215 -12.98 -22.60 1.60
C LEU A 215 -13.35 -22.94 0.14
N ASP A 216 -14.63 -23.12 -0.16
CA ASP A 216 -15.10 -23.44 -1.52
C ASP A 216 -14.69 -22.34 -2.52
N ARG A 217 -14.86 -21.07 -2.15
CA ARG A 217 -14.46 -19.92 -2.97
C ARG A 217 -12.94 -19.92 -3.21
N THR A 218 -12.15 -20.22 -2.17
CA THR A 218 -10.69 -20.28 -2.28
C THR A 218 -10.24 -21.41 -3.20
N VAL A 219 -10.77 -22.60 -3.02
CA VAL A 219 -10.49 -23.75 -3.90
C VAL A 219 -10.76 -23.44 -5.36
N ARG A 220 -11.88 -22.77 -5.65
CA ARG A 220 -12.28 -22.46 -7.03
C ARG A 220 -11.53 -21.29 -7.66
N ARG A 221 -11.21 -20.25 -6.90
CA ARG A 221 -10.71 -18.97 -7.45
C ARG A 221 -9.23 -18.72 -7.19
N ARG A 222 -8.73 -19.21 -6.07
CA ARG A 222 -7.37 -18.98 -5.61
C ARG A 222 -6.78 -20.24 -4.96
N PRO A 223 -6.71 -21.37 -5.70
CA PRO A 223 -6.15 -22.62 -5.18
C PRO A 223 -4.67 -22.48 -4.79
N ASP A 224 -3.99 -21.47 -5.28
CA ASP A 224 -2.62 -21.11 -4.92
C ASP A 224 -2.45 -20.71 -3.44
N LEU A 225 -3.50 -20.28 -2.77
CA LEU A 225 -3.49 -19.90 -1.34
C LEU A 225 -3.50 -21.13 -0.40
N LEU A 226 -3.81 -22.31 -0.92
CA LEU A 226 -3.90 -23.57 -0.16
C LEU A 226 -2.61 -24.42 -0.22
N ARG A 227 -1.54 -23.89 -0.81
CA ARG A 227 -0.25 -24.56 -1.00
C ARG A 227 0.77 -24.19 0.05
#